data_4fdd80ac4a17264d285c09c79f8f8c66
#
_entry.id   4fdd80ac4a17264d285c09c79f8f8c66
#
_cell.length_a   1.000
_cell.length_b   1.000
_cell.length_c   1.000
_cell.angle_alpha   90.00
_cell.angle_beta   90.00
_cell.angle_gamma   90.00
#
_symmetry.space_group_name_H-M   'P 1'
#
loop_
_entity.id
_entity.type
_entity.pdbx_description
1 polymer ?
#
loop_
_entity_poly.entity_id
_entity_poly.type
_entity_poly.pdbx_seq_one_letter_code
_entity_poly.pdbx_strand_id
1 'polypeptide(L)'
;MARVRVAGFTLSLDGYGAGPNQDINNPLGDGGIELHQWLIPTRTFQQALFGKDGGTTGVDDEFAARGFQNVGAWILGRNMFGPIRGEWPDMNWKGWWGDSPPYHVPVFVLTHLARPSI
;
A
#
# COMPACT_ATOMS: atom_id res chain seq x y z
N MET A 1 -21.01 -7.78 -12.09
CA MET A 1 -20.49 -8.70 -11.07
C MET A 1 -19.18 -8.18 -10.51
N ALA A 2 -19.07 -8.15 -9.20
CA ALA A 2 -17.81 -7.77 -8.54
C ALA A 2 -16.72 -8.81 -8.85
N ARG A 3 -15.49 -8.33 -9.03
CA ARG A 3 -14.31 -9.17 -9.25
C ARG A 3 -13.25 -8.82 -8.21
N VAL A 4 -12.53 -9.83 -7.75
CA VAL A 4 -11.33 -9.65 -6.92
C VAL A 4 -10.12 -9.82 -7.83
N ARG A 5 -9.17 -8.91 -7.73
CA ARG A 5 -7.89 -8.99 -8.44
C ARG A 5 -6.74 -8.63 -7.51
N VAL A 6 -5.58 -9.17 -7.78
CA VAL A 6 -4.34 -8.72 -7.15
C VAL A 6 -3.84 -7.51 -7.93
N ALA A 7 -3.65 -6.41 -7.22
CA ALA A 7 -3.17 -5.15 -7.80
C ALA A 7 -2.28 -4.42 -6.79
N GLY A 8 -1.42 -3.53 -7.27
CA GLY A 8 -0.54 -2.76 -6.41
C GLY A 8 0.46 -3.61 -5.63
N PHE A 9 0.96 -4.67 -6.26
CA PHE A 9 1.81 -5.66 -5.60
C PHE A 9 3.20 -5.68 -6.25
N THR A 10 4.20 -5.38 -5.46
CA THR A 10 5.61 -5.41 -5.89
C THR A 10 6.34 -6.53 -5.19
N LEU A 11 7.12 -7.30 -5.93
CA LEU A 11 7.91 -8.41 -5.40
C LEU A 11 9.35 -8.32 -5.89
N SER A 12 10.27 -8.77 -5.03
CA SER A 12 11.63 -9.10 -5.46
C SER A 12 11.64 -10.37 -6.32
N LEU A 13 12.75 -10.64 -6.99
CA LEU A 13 12.91 -11.85 -7.81
C LEU A 13 12.74 -13.15 -7.03
N ASP A 14 13.05 -13.12 -5.74
CA ASP A 14 12.89 -14.26 -4.81
C ASP A 14 11.56 -14.23 -4.03
N GLY A 15 10.63 -13.34 -4.40
CA GLY A 15 9.23 -13.38 -3.96
C GLY A 15 8.90 -12.61 -2.69
N TYR A 16 9.74 -11.69 -2.23
CA TYR A 16 9.47 -10.87 -1.06
C TYR A 16 8.85 -9.53 -1.43
N GLY A 17 7.79 -9.14 -0.71
CA GLY A 17 7.11 -7.86 -0.85
C GLY A 17 7.65 -6.74 0.04
N ALA A 18 8.61 -7.05 0.91
CA ALA A 18 9.26 -6.11 1.83
C ALA A 18 10.63 -6.64 2.25
N GLY A 19 11.47 -5.76 2.76
CA GLY A 19 12.75 -6.14 3.37
C GLY A 19 12.59 -6.72 4.78
N PRO A 20 13.66 -7.24 5.38
CA PRO A 20 13.67 -7.67 6.77
C PRO A 20 13.51 -6.49 7.74
N ASN A 21 13.31 -6.80 9.01
CA ASN A 21 13.24 -5.82 10.10
C ASN A 21 12.12 -4.76 9.92
N GLN A 22 10.96 -5.18 9.40
CA GLN A 22 9.78 -4.32 9.35
C GLN A 22 9.31 -3.95 10.76
N ASP A 23 9.10 -2.66 11.00
CA ASP A 23 8.46 -2.14 12.20
C ASP A 23 7.68 -0.86 11.87
N ILE A 24 7.07 -0.22 12.88
CA ILE A 24 6.23 0.97 12.69
C ILE A 24 7.02 2.18 12.13
N ASN A 25 8.32 2.24 12.37
CA ASN A 25 9.20 3.30 11.87
C ASN A 25 9.92 2.92 10.58
N ASN A 26 9.91 1.62 10.25
CA ASN A 26 10.51 1.05 9.03
C ASN A 26 9.49 0.10 8.35
N PRO A 27 8.38 0.62 7.84
CA PRO A 27 7.25 -0.20 7.41
C PRO A 27 7.55 -1.10 6.20
N LEU A 28 8.51 -0.75 5.38
CA LEU A 28 8.93 -1.56 4.23
C LEU A 28 10.12 -2.48 4.53
N GLY A 29 10.72 -2.35 5.72
CA GLY A 29 11.93 -3.10 6.07
C GLY A 29 13.18 -2.60 5.36
N ASP A 30 14.31 -3.19 5.69
CA ASP A 30 15.62 -2.80 5.15
C ASP A 30 15.66 -3.08 3.63
N GLY A 31 15.97 -2.06 2.85
CA GLY A 31 15.99 -2.13 1.40
C GLY A 31 14.62 -2.23 0.73
N GLY A 32 13.52 -2.30 1.50
CA GLY A 32 12.18 -2.49 0.94
C GLY A 32 11.70 -1.36 0.04
N ILE A 33 12.20 -0.14 0.22
CA ILE A 33 11.88 1.01 -0.65
C ILE A 33 12.40 0.79 -2.10
N GLU A 34 13.45 0.03 -2.28
CA GLU A 34 14.01 -0.25 -3.59
C GLU A 34 13.06 -1.04 -4.48
N LEU A 35 12.21 -1.88 -3.88
CA LEU A 35 11.17 -2.61 -4.61
C LEU A 35 10.14 -1.68 -5.27
N HIS A 36 10.02 -0.45 -4.79
CA HIS A 36 9.01 0.51 -5.22
C HIS A 36 9.56 1.60 -6.16
N GLN A 37 10.86 1.55 -6.48
CA GLN A 37 11.50 2.58 -7.30
C GLN A 37 10.96 2.66 -8.74
N TRP A 38 10.41 1.59 -9.27
CA TRP A 38 9.71 1.60 -10.55
C TRP A 38 8.40 2.39 -10.51
N LEU A 39 7.71 2.35 -9.36
CA LEU A 39 6.38 2.91 -9.17
C LEU A 39 6.42 4.39 -8.74
N ILE A 40 7.28 4.72 -7.77
CA ILE A 40 7.33 6.03 -7.12
C ILE A 40 7.46 7.20 -8.11
N PRO A 41 8.31 7.15 -9.15
CA PRO A 41 8.46 8.28 -10.07
C PRO A 41 7.34 8.39 -11.11
N THR A 42 6.44 7.41 -11.21
CA THR A 42 5.36 7.43 -12.21
C THR A 42 4.40 8.58 -11.99
N ARG A 43 3.83 9.09 -13.09
CA ARG A 43 2.79 10.12 -13.04
C ARG A 43 1.61 9.68 -12.18
N THR A 44 1.15 8.45 -12.36
CA THR A 44 0.02 7.90 -11.61
C THR A 44 0.27 7.93 -10.11
N PHE A 45 1.44 7.49 -9.66
CA PHE A 45 1.76 7.47 -8.24
C PHE A 45 1.92 8.88 -7.66
N GLN A 46 2.61 9.78 -8.36
CA GLN A 46 2.79 11.17 -7.94
C GLN A 46 1.46 11.89 -7.78
N GLN A 47 0.53 11.66 -8.70
CA GLN A 47 -0.80 12.25 -8.62
C GLN A 47 -1.65 11.63 -7.52
N ALA A 48 -1.68 10.29 -7.43
CA ALA A 48 -2.54 9.58 -6.47
C ALA A 48 -2.14 9.82 -5.01
N LEU A 49 -0.83 9.86 -4.70
CA LEU A 49 -0.35 10.00 -3.34
C LEU A 49 -0.06 11.43 -2.92
N PHE A 50 0.44 12.24 -3.83
CA PHE A 50 0.93 13.57 -3.48
C PHE A 50 0.14 14.71 -4.14
N GLY A 51 -0.84 14.40 -4.98
CA GLY A 51 -1.60 15.40 -5.73
C GLY A 51 -0.72 16.26 -6.65
N LYS A 52 0.46 15.73 -7.05
CA LYS A 52 1.42 16.45 -7.88
C LYS A 52 1.21 16.15 -9.35
N ASP A 53 1.26 17.19 -10.17
CA ASP A 53 1.39 17.04 -11.60
C ASP A 53 2.83 16.70 -11.98
N GLY A 54 2.99 15.95 -13.07
CA GLY A 54 4.30 15.49 -13.54
C GLY A 54 4.54 14.02 -13.21
N GLY A 55 5.80 13.62 -13.15
CA GLY A 55 6.20 12.23 -13.05
C GLY A 55 6.47 11.60 -14.41
N THR A 56 7.04 10.40 -14.40
CA THR A 56 7.40 9.66 -15.61
C THR A 56 6.19 8.98 -16.23
N THR A 57 6.19 8.89 -17.55
CA THR A 57 5.23 8.12 -18.34
C THR A 57 5.93 6.97 -19.06
N GLY A 58 5.17 6.00 -19.54
CA GLY A 58 5.67 4.83 -20.21
C GLY A 58 5.11 3.56 -19.57
N VAL A 59 5.79 2.44 -19.78
CA VAL A 59 5.29 1.12 -19.38
C VAL A 59 5.02 1.03 -17.86
N ASP A 60 5.87 1.58 -17.04
CA ASP A 60 5.69 1.56 -15.57
C ASP A 60 4.45 2.35 -15.15
N ASP A 61 4.25 3.53 -15.73
CA ASP A 61 3.07 4.35 -15.46
C ASP A 61 1.78 3.69 -15.94
N GLU A 62 1.80 2.99 -17.08
CA GLU A 62 0.67 2.23 -17.59
C GLU A 62 0.27 1.09 -16.63
N PHE A 63 1.25 0.36 -16.11
CA PHE A 63 1.01 -0.67 -15.10
C PHE A 63 0.50 -0.08 -13.79
N ALA A 64 1.08 1.01 -13.32
CA ALA A 64 0.60 1.74 -12.14
C ALA A 64 -0.87 2.15 -12.31
N ALA A 65 -1.21 2.78 -13.44
CA ALA A 65 -2.57 3.22 -13.73
C ALA A 65 -3.58 2.07 -13.75
N ARG A 66 -3.23 0.91 -14.31
CA ARG A 66 -4.10 -0.27 -14.30
C ARG A 66 -4.41 -0.76 -12.88
N GLY A 67 -3.48 -0.60 -11.94
CA GLY A 67 -3.69 -0.94 -10.54
C GLY A 67 -4.84 -0.16 -9.90
N PHE A 68 -5.05 1.08 -10.29
CA PHE A 68 -6.08 1.96 -9.73
C PHE A 68 -7.41 1.96 -10.51
N GLN A 69 -7.46 1.38 -11.72
CA GLN A 69 -8.66 1.39 -12.54
C GLN A 69 -9.78 0.51 -11.99
N ASN A 70 -11.00 1.07 -11.93
CA ASN A 70 -12.22 0.37 -11.54
C ASN A 70 -12.13 -0.31 -10.16
N VAL A 71 -11.46 0.31 -9.21
CA VAL A 71 -11.36 -0.18 -7.84
C VAL A 71 -12.48 0.44 -7.02
N GLY A 72 -13.37 -0.40 -6.48
CA GLY A 72 -14.45 0.02 -5.59
C GLY A 72 -14.12 -0.17 -4.11
N ALA A 73 -13.15 -1.02 -3.79
CA ALA A 73 -12.65 -1.24 -2.44
C ALA A 73 -11.28 -1.89 -2.47
N TRP A 74 -10.50 -1.72 -1.41
CA TRP A 74 -9.24 -2.41 -1.21
C TRP A 74 -9.34 -3.46 -0.10
N ILE A 75 -8.64 -4.55 -0.27
CA ILE A 75 -8.44 -5.57 0.76
C ILE A 75 -6.95 -5.63 1.04
N LEU A 76 -6.56 -5.34 2.28
CA LEU A 76 -5.17 -5.32 2.72
C LEU A 76 -4.92 -6.39 3.79
N GLY A 77 -3.74 -6.97 3.81
CA GLY A 77 -3.25 -7.68 4.98
C GLY A 77 -2.87 -6.71 6.10
N ARG A 78 -2.84 -7.21 7.33
CA ARG A 78 -2.50 -6.41 8.51
C ARG A 78 -1.13 -5.71 8.39
N ASN A 79 -0.12 -6.38 7.82
CA ASN A 79 1.20 -5.77 7.63
C ASN A 79 1.19 -4.55 6.70
N MET A 80 0.30 -4.54 5.72
CA MET A 80 0.15 -3.38 4.82
C MET A 80 -0.53 -2.21 5.51
N PHE A 81 -1.42 -2.47 6.46
CA PHE A 81 -2.00 -1.43 7.32
C PHE A 81 -0.98 -0.91 8.33
N GLY A 82 -0.22 -1.82 8.95
CA GLY A 82 0.86 -1.49 9.87
C GLY A 82 1.59 -2.75 10.36
N PRO A 83 2.91 -2.80 10.23
CA PRO A 83 3.71 -4.00 10.52
C PRO A 83 3.89 -4.24 12.02
N ILE A 84 2.78 -4.26 12.76
CA ILE A 84 2.72 -4.51 14.19
C ILE A 84 2.16 -5.90 14.42
N ARG A 85 2.86 -6.71 15.18
CA ARG A 85 2.45 -8.06 15.55
C ARG A 85 1.78 -8.08 16.92
N GLY A 86 0.88 -9.07 17.13
CA GLY A 86 0.16 -9.23 18.39
C GLY A 86 -0.97 -8.21 18.57
N GLU A 87 -1.23 -7.82 19.81
CA GLU A 87 -2.29 -6.87 20.17
C GLU A 87 -2.05 -5.50 19.52
N TRP A 88 -3.13 -4.75 19.36
CA TRP A 88 -3.05 -3.39 18.88
C TRP A 88 -2.56 -2.49 20.02
N PRO A 89 -1.39 -1.84 19.89
CA PRO A 89 -0.83 -1.03 20.98
C PRO A 89 -1.61 0.26 21.22
N ASP A 90 -2.25 0.77 20.17
CA ASP A 90 -3.06 1.99 20.23
C ASP A 90 -4.24 1.85 19.25
N MET A 91 -5.46 1.91 19.79
CA MET A 91 -6.69 1.84 18.99
C MET A 91 -6.98 3.12 18.21
N ASN A 92 -6.33 4.24 18.55
CA ASN A 92 -6.48 5.50 17.83
C ASN A 92 -5.49 5.61 16.65
N TRP A 93 -4.49 4.73 16.59
CA TRP A 93 -3.54 4.73 15.50
C TRP A 93 -4.20 4.29 14.18
N LYS A 94 -4.09 5.13 13.14
CA LYS A 94 -4.82 4.98 11.88
C LYS A 94 -4.03 4.31 10.76
N GLY A 95 -3.04 3.51 11.11
CA GLY A 95 -2.15 2.89 10.13
C GLY A 95 -0.99 3.81 9.76
N TRP A 96 -0.04 3.28 9.03
CA TRP A 96 1.14 4.06 8.65
C TRP A 96 0.87 5.13 7.58
N TRP A 97 -0.28 5.08 6.89
CA TRP A 97 -0.77 6.12 5.99
C TRP A 97 -1.41 7.32 6.72
N GLY A 98 -1.75 7.17 8.00
CA GLY A 98 -2.33 8.24 8.82
C GLY A 98 -3.76 8.61 8.46
N ASP A 99 -4.08 9.89 8.59
CA ASP A 99 -5.44 10.42 8.45
C ASP A 99 -5.95 10.49 7.01
N SER A 100 -5.06 10.46 6.03
CA SER A 100 -5.41 10.65 4.63
C SER A 100 -4.80 9.57 3.74
N PRO A 101 -5.25 8.32 3.86
CA PRO A 101 -4.74 7.24 3.03
C PRO A 101 -5.10 7.47 1.54
N PRO A 102 -4.22 7.08 0.61
CA PRO A 102 -4.38 7.42 -0.81
C PRO A 102 -5.44 6.61 -1.54
N TYR A 103 -6.18 5.77 -0.84
CA TYR A 103 -7.10 4.82 -1.47
C TYR A 103 -8.42 5.46 -1.94
N HIS A 104 -8.96 6.45 -1.21
CA HIS A 104 -10.21 7.17 -1.48
C HIS A 104 -11.44 6.28 -1.73
N VAL A 105 -11.39 5.03 -1.32
CA VAL A 105 -12.47 4.04 -1.36
C VAL A 105 -12.39 3.20 -0.08
N PRO A 106 -13.44 2.45 0.30
CA PRO A 106 -13.39 1.60 1.48
C PRO A 106 -12.19 0.64 1.48
N VAL A 107 -11.56 0.50 2.63
CA VAL A 107 -10.42 -0.40 2.85
C VAL A 107 -10.78 -1.42 3.91
N PHE A 108 -10.65 -2.69 3.59
CA PHE A 108 -10.85 -3.81 4.51
C PHE A 108 -9.51 -4.40 4.90
N VAL A 109 -9.20 -4.39 6.18
CA VAL A 109 -7.94 -4.95 6.71
C VAL A 109 -8.20 -6.34 7.26
N LEU A 110 -7.55 -7.34 6.68
CA LEU A 110 -7.59 -8.73 7.16
C LEU A 110 -6.67 -8.88 8.36
N THR A 111 -7.26 -9.21 9.50
CA THR A 111 -6.53 -9.38 10.77
C THR A 111 -7.23 -10.42 11.65
N HIS A 112 -6.46 -11.11 12.48
CA HIS A 112 -7.00 -11.99 13.51
C HIS A 112 -7.42 -11.25 14.80
N LEU A 113 -6.99 -10.01 14.95
CA LEU A 113 -7.29 -9.16 16.11
C LEU A 113 -8.12 -7.98 15.65
N ALA A 114 -9.42 -8.07 15.82
CA ALA A 114 -10.36 -7.05 15.40
C ALA A 114 -10.13 -5.73 16.13
N ARG A 115 -10.48 -4.64 15.46
CA ARG A 115 -10.52 -3.29 16.02
C ARG A 115 -11.68 -2.51 15.41
N PRO A 116 -12.13 -1.41 16.05
CA PRO A 116 -13.12 -0.52 15.44
C PRO A 116 -12.64 0.06 14.11
N SER A 117 -13.58 0.36 13.22
CA SER A 117 -13.30 1.14 12.01
C SER A 117 -12.82 2.54 12.35
N ILE A 118 -11.99 3.09 11.51
CA ILE A 118 -11.40 4.42 11.65
C ILE A 118 -11.69 5.24 10.40
#